data_6f2abbf60f257911a821904b8646643c
#
_entry.id   6f2abbf60f257911a821904b8646643c
#
_cell.length_a   1.000
_cell.length_b   1.000
_cell.length_c   1.000
_cell.angle_alpha   90.00
_cell.angle_beta   90.00
_cell.angle_gamma   90.00
#
_symmetry.space_group_name_H-M   'P 1'
#
loop_
_entity.id
_entity.type
_entity.pdbx_description
1 polymer ?
#
loop_
_entity_poly.entity_id
_entity_poly.type
_entity_poly.pdbx_seq_one_letter_code
_entity_poly.pdbx_strand_id
1 'polypeptide(L)'
;AQQVMKWMHHQGVRDFQAMTNLGKGLRDRLESCAEITPPQIESQQDSADGTRKWAIKVDGGALVEAVLIPEGDRATLCVSSQVGCSLDCKFCSTGKQGFQRDLTAAEIIGQVWLAINSYDGWQAGKGRVVTNVVMMGMGEPLLNFDNVVSSMDLMCDDLAYGLSKRKVTLSTSGVVPALDRLAELSDVSLAVSLHAPNDAIRNEIVPINRRYPIAKLLDSARAYIDAQTDRKRVVTIEYTLLAGVNDQVEHAHELSLIHISEPTRPLY
;
A
#
# COMPACT_ATOMS: atom_id res chain seq x y z
N ALA A 1 -8.17 24.88 4.20
CA ALA A 1 -7.58 23.53 4.04
C ALA A 1 -7.95 22.92 2.67
N GLN A 2 -9.24 22.78 2.31
CA GLN A 2 -9.71 22.08 1.09
C GLN A 2 -9.10 22.62 -0.22
N GLN A 3 -8.98 23.94 -0.37
CA GLN A 3 -8.38 24.54 -1.56
C GLN A 3 -6.91 24.17 -1.71
N VAL A 4 -6.14 24.20 -0.63
CA VAL A 4 -4.72 23.81 -0.62
C VAL A 4 -4.59 22.33 -0.99
N MET A 5 -5.42 21.45 -0.39
CA MET A 5 -5.46 20.02 -0.73
C MET A 5 -5.63 19.79 -2.24
N LYS A 6 -6.60 20.47 -2.87
CA LYS A 6 -6.82 20.36 -4.32
C LYS A 6 -5.62 20.86 -5.12
N TRP A 7 -5.01 21.97 -4.74
CA TRP A 7 -3.83 22.45 -5.44
C TRP A 7 -2.66 21.48 -5.37
N MET A 8 -2.41 20.91 -4.19
CA MET A 8 -1.32 19.96 -3.98
C MET A 8 -1.56 18.62 -4.68
N HIS A 9 -2.76 18.04 -4.52
CA HIS A 9 -3.03 16.65 -4.90
C HIS A 9 -3.79 16.48 -6.23
N HIS A 10 -4.58 17.47 -6.67
CA HIS A 10 -5.23 17.43 -7.98
C HIS A 10 -4.43 18.11 -9.09
N GLN A 11 -3.56 19.07 -8.74
CA GLN A 11 -2.85 19.89 -9.73
C GLN A 11 -1.33 19.80 -9.59
N GLY A 12 -0.82 19.11 -8.56
CA GLY A 12 0.61 18.94 -8.34
C GLY A 12 1.36 20.24 -8.04
N VAL A 13 0.63 21.29 -7.61
CA VAL A 13 1.21 22.62 -7.37
C VAL A 13 1.94 22.65 -6.03
N ARG A 14 3.16 23.20 -6.03
CA ARG A 14 4.04 23.34 -4.86
C ARG A 14 4.22 24.77 -4.40
N ASP A 15 3.95 25.72 -5.27
CA ASP A 15 4.09 27.15 -5.00
C ASP A 15 2.77 27.72 -4.50
N PHE A 16 2.74 28.26 -3.29
CA PHE A 16 1.55 28.89 -2.72
C PHE A 16 1.10 30.09 -3.53
N GLN A 17 2.01 30.82 -4.19
CA GLN A 17 1.64 31.98 -5.01
C GLN A 17 0.86 31.57 -6.27
N ALA A 18 1.07 30.38 -6.78
CA ALA A 18 0.31 29.82 -7.90
C ALA A 18 -1.12 29.43 -7.53
N MET A 19 -1.46 29.32 -6.25
CA MET A 19 -2.79 28.94 -5.74
C MET A 19 -3.78 30.11 -5.81
N THR A 20 -4.16 30.51 -7.03
CA THR A 20 -4.84 31.77 -7.32
C THR A 20 -6.22 31.96 -6.69
N ASN A 21 -6.90 30.88 -6.29
CA ASN A 21 -8.19 30.95 -5.59
C ASN A 21 -8.05 31.14 -4.08
N LEU A 22 -6.81 31.26 -3.56
CA LEU A 22 -6.52 31.70 -2.19
C LEU A 22 -6.31 33.21 -2.19
N GLY A 23 -6.81 33.90 -1.17
CA GLY A 23 -6.53 35.33 -0.97
C GLY A 23 -5.03 35.61 -0.86
N LYS A 24 -4.55 36.72 -1.45
CA LYS A 24 -3.12 37.08 -1.47
C LYS A 24 -2.48 37.04 -0.08
N GLY A 25 -3.10 37.64 0.93
CA GLY A 25 -2.55 37.66 2.31
C GLY A 25 -2.43 36.25 2.91
N LEU A 26 -3.27 35.30 2.53
CA LEU A 26 -3.13 33.89 2.96
C LEU A 26 -1.96 33.22 2.26
N ARG A 27 -1.77 33.46 0.96
CA ARG A 27 -0.64 32.91 0.19
C ARG A 27 0.69 33.41 0.75
N ASP A 28 0.80 34.74 0.99
CA ASP A 28 2.00 35.38 1.56
C ASP A 28 2.31 34.78 2.94
N ARG A 29 1.27 34.56 3.76
CA ARG A 29 1.44 33.95 5.09
C ARG A 29 1.87 32.49 5.00
N LEU A 30 1.27 31.68 4.12
CA LEU A 30 1.67 30.29 3.92
C LEU A 30 3.13 30.21 3.47
N GLU A 31 3.54 31.01 2.51
CA GLU A 31 4.92 31.06 2.01
C GLU A 31 5.93 31.46 3.10
N SER A 32 5.52 32.31 4.04
CA SER A 32 6.41 32.73 5.14
C SER A 32 6.57 31.69 6.26
N CYS A 33 5.66 30.72 6.39
CA CYS A 33 5.65 29.77 7.52
C CYS A 33 5.57 28.30 7.14
N ALA A 34 5.45 27.95 5.85
CA ALA A 34 5.33 26.60 5.37
C ALA A 34 5.96 26.42 3.99
N GLU A 35 6.33 25.21 3.66
CA GLU A 35 6.77 24.79 2.32
C GLU A 35 6.13 23.46 1.92
N ILE A 36 6.02 23.23 0.63
CA ILE A 36 5.59 21.93 0.07
C ILE A 36 6.81 21.28 -0.55
N THR A 37 7.41 20.34 0.17
CA THR A 37 8.62 19.65 -0.24
C THR A 37 8.25 18.31 -0.90
N PRO A 38 8.49 18.15 -2.23
CA PRO A 38 8.23 16.87 -2.90
C PRO A 38 9.27 15.83 -2.50
N PRO A 39 8.94 14.52 -2.58
CA PRO A 39 9.92 13.47 -2.44
C PRO A 39 11.06 13.61 -3.45
N GLN A 40 12.28 13.27 -3.02
CA GLN A 40 13.48 13.32 -3.87
C GLN A 40 13.73 11.93 -4.47
N ILE A 41 13.87 11.89 -5.80
CA ILE A 41 14.28 10.67 -6.51
C ILE A 41 15.81 10.58 -6.44
N GLU A 42 16.31 9.51 -5.83
CA GLU A 42 17.74 9.17 -5.85
C GLU A 42 18.11 8.45 -7.15
N SER A 43 17.28 7.50 -7.57
CA SER A 43 17.44 6.81 -8.85
C SER A 43 16.10 6.34 -9.42
N GLN A 44 16.07 6.18 -10.74
CA GLN A 44 14.93 5.65 -11.49
C GLN A 44 15.42 4.56 -12.45
N GLN A 45 14.62 3.51 -12.57
CA GLN A 45 14.83 2.42 -13.51
C GLN A 45 13.54 2.22 -14.32
N ASP A 46 13.67 2.18 -15.62
CA ASP A 46 12.58 1.92 -16.57
C ASP A 46 12.79 0.56 -17.25
N SER A 47 11.76 -0.28 -17.25
CA SER A 47 11.73 -1.56 -17.95
C SER A 47 11.07 -1.44 -19.31
N ALA A 48 11.33 -2.38 -20.20
CA ALA A 48 10.81 -2.39 -21.57
C ALA A 48 9.26 -2.52 -21.63
N ASP A 49 8.64 -3.08 -20.59
CA ASP A 49 7.19 -3.21 -20.44
C ASP A 49 6.51 -1.92 -19.91
N GLY A 50 7.29 -0.86 -19.68
CA GLY A 50 6.83 0.41 -19.13
C GLY A 50 6.81 0.46 -17.60
N THR A 51 7.16 -0.63 -16.91
CA THR A 51 7.33 -0.62 -15.45
C THR A 51 8.41 0.35 -15.05
N ARG A 52 8.13 1.20 -14.06
CA ARG A 52 9.06 2.19 -13.54
C ARG A 52 9.25 2.01 -12.04
N LYS A 53 10.51 1.90 -11.63
CA LYS A 53 10.92 1.79 -10.24
C LYS A 53 11.70 3.03 -9.82
N TRP A 54 11.41 3.57 -8.66
CA TRP A 54 12.15 4.66 -8.03
C TRP A 54 12.78 4.22 -6.72
N ALA A 55 14.00 4.63 -6.47
CA ALA A 55 14.55 4.78 -5.12
C ALA A 55 14.32 6.22 -4.67
N ILE A 56 13.59 6.38 -3.57
CA ILE A 56 13.12 7.66 -3.07
C ILE A 56 13.82 7.94 -1.75
N LYS A 57 14.44 9.12 -1.67
CA LYS A 57 15.08 9.58 -0.44
C LYS A 57 14.01 10.13 0.50
N VAL A 58 14.00 9.60 1.72
CA VAL A 58 13.11 10.00 2.81
C VAL A 58 13.88 10.71 3.92
N ASP A 59 13.17 11.28 4.88
CA ASP A 59 13.80 12.00 6.00
C ASP A 59 14.84 11.12 6.71
N GLY A 60 15.96 11.77 7.09
CA GLY A 60 17.12 11.04 7.65
C GLY A 60 18.03 10.40 6.61
N GLY A 61 17.73 10.56 5.30
CA GLY A 61 18.60 10.12 4.19
C GLY A 61 18.46 8.65 3.80
N ALA A 62 17.57 7.90 4.43
CA ALA A 62 17.27 6.52 4.04
C ALA A 62 16.55 6.47 2.68
N LEU A 63 16.60 5.31 2.03
CA LEU A 63 15.94 5.09 0.74
C LEU A 63 14.81 4.08 0.88
N VAL A 64 13.68 4.39 0.21
CA VAL A 64 12.59 3.44 0.02
C VAL A 64 12.27 3.30 -1.46
N GLU A 65 11.59 2.21 -1.81
CA GLU A 65 11.27 1.92 -3.20
C GLU A 65 9.78 2.13 -3.46
N ALA A 66 9.45 2.66 -4.64
CA ALA A 66 8.11 2.63 -5.21
C ALA A 66 8.18 2.12 -6.64
N VAL A 67 7.14 1.39 -7.09
CA VAL A 67 7.11 0.78 -8.42
C VAL A 67 5.76 1.03 -9.07
N LEU A 68 5.73 1.62 -10.26
CA LEU A 68 4.53 1.72 -11.09
C LEU A 68 4.57 0.64 -12.17
N ILE A 69 3.52 -0.17 -12.21
CA ILE A 69 3.36 -1.30 -13.12
C ILE A 69 2.15 -1.02 -14.03
N PRO A 70 2.37 -0.65 -15.30
CA PRO A 70 1.29 -0.48 -16.27
C PRO A 70 0.79 -1.83 -16.78
N GLU A 71 -0.52 -1.96 -16.96
CA GLU A 71 -1.17 -3.14 -17.52
C GLU A 71 -2.42 -2.72 -18.29
N GLY A 72 -2.32 -2.55 -19.61
CA GLY A 72 -3.39 -2.02 -20.46
C GLY A 72 -3.85 -0.63 -19.99
N ASP A 73 -5.14 -0.49 -19.64
CA ASP A 73 -5.72 0.75 -19.11
C ASP A 73 -5.49 0.94 -17.60
N ARG A 74 -4.80 0.02 -16.96
CA ARG A 74 -4.49 0.06 -15.53
C ARG A 74 -3.04 0.42 -15.31
N ALA A 75 -2.78 1.12 -14.22
CA ALA A 75 -1.43 1.32 -13.71
C ALA A 75 -1.47 1.22 -12.18
N THR A 76 -0.80 0.21 -11.65
CA THR A 76 -0.76 -0.10 -10.22
C THR A 76 0.54 0.43 -9.62
N LEU A 77 0.41 1.31 -8.64
CA LEU A 77 1.55 1.82 -7.88
C LEU A 77 1.73 1.01 -6.60
N CYS A 78 2.88 0.37 -6.48
CA CYS A 78 3.34 -0.27 -5.25
C CYS A 78 4.08 0.75 -4.39
N VAL A 79 3.65 0.97 -3.15
CA VAL A 79 4.24 1.95 -2.23
C VAL A 79 4.77 1.28 -0.96
N SER A 80 5.83 1.89 -0.40
CA SER A 80 6.46 1.48 0.85
C SER A 80 5.81 2.15 2.05
N SER A 81 5.80 1.47 3.20
CA SER A 81 5.25 1.95 4.47
C SER A 81 6.31 2.13 5.57
N GLN A 82 7.48 1.52 5.43
CA GLN A 82 8.58 1.58 6.41
C GLN A 82 9.93 1.65 5.70
N VAL A 83 10.95 2.11 6.40
CA VAL A 83 12.35 1.93 6.03
C VAL A 83 12.80 0.59 6.64
N GLY A 84 12.98 -0.42 5.78
CA GLY A 84 13.20 -1.80 6.21
C GLY A 84 11.94 -2.47 6.75
N CYS A 85 12.08 -3.62 7.43
CA CYS A 85 10.96 -4.37 8.02
C CYS A 85 11.46 -5.22 9.19
N SER A 86 10.65 -5.34 10.25
CA SER A 86 10.99 -6.13 11.45
C SER A 86 10.52 -7.59 11.38
N LEU A 87 9.73 -7.97 10.36
CA LEU A 87 9.12 -9.31 10.32
C LEU A 87 10.07 -10.41 9.87
N ASP A 88 11.21 -10.09 9.26
CA ASP A 88 12.26 -11.02 8.83
C ASP A 88 11.72 -12.23 8.00
N CYS A 89 10.78 -12.00 7.09
CA CYS A 89 10.33 -13.03 6.16
C CYS A 89 11.52 -13.52 5.32
N LYS A 90 11.74 -14.84 5.26
CA LYS A 90 12.99 -15.43 4.75
C LYS A 90 13.25 -15.18 3.27
N PHE A 91 12.22 -14.99 2.47
CA PHE A 91 12.30 -14.70 1.04
C PHE A 91 12.36 -13.20 0.73
N CYS A 92 12.16 -12.32 1.73
CA CYS A 92 12.01 -10.89 1.52
C CYS A 92 13.33 -10.13 1.71
N SER A 93 13.77 -9.43 0.67
CA SER A 93 15.00 -8.61 0.74
C SER A 93 14.86 -7.46 1.74
N THR A 94 13.68 -6.87 1.88
CA THR A 94 13.43 -5.80 2.87
C THR A 94 13.53 -6.31 4.29
N GLY A 95 13.08 -7.55 4.57
CA GLY A 95 13.22 -8.17 5.90
C GLY A 95 14.69 -8.33 6.31
N LYS A 96 15.59 -8.59 5.35
CA LYS A 96 17.03 -8.71 5.61
C LYS A 96 17.73 -7.39 5.92
N GLN A 97 17.12 -6.25 5.54
CA GLN A 97 17.66 -4.93 5.85
C GLN A 97 17.43 -4.54 7.33
N GLY A 98 16.50 -5.23 8.01
CA GLY A 98 16.04 -4.85 9.34
C GLY A 98 15.17 -3.59 9.33
N PHE A 99 14.49 -3.36 10.44
CA PHE A 99 13.63 -2.18 10.62
C PHE A 99 14.47 -0.98 11.09
N GLN A 100 14.26 0.17 10.47
CA GLN A 100 14.87 1.43 10.89
C GLN A 100 13.82 2.37 11.49
N ARG A 101 12.76 2.70 10.73
CA ARG A 101 11.65 3.53 11.18
C ARG A 101 10.39 3.37 10.32
N ASP A 102 9.29 3.84 10.84
CA ASP A 102 8.05 4.04 10.08
C ASP A 102 8.18 5.24 9.14
N LEU A 103 7.51 5.16 7.99
CA LEU A 103 7.27 6.33 7.14
C LEU A 103 6.11 7.15 7.70
N THR A 104 6.21 8.46 7.62
CA THR A 104 5.08 9.34 7.90
C THR A 104 4.01 9.23 6.81
N ALA A 105 2.77 9.63 7.12
CA ALA A 105 1.72 9.69 6.11
C ALA A 105 2.11 10.56 4.90
N ALA A 106 2.86 11.64 5.12
CA ALA A 106 3.37 12.49 4.05
C ALA A 106 4.39 11.76 3.15
N GLU A 107 5.29 10.96 3.72
CA GLU A 107 6.25 10.16 2.94
C GLU A 107 5.56 9.03 2.16
N ILE A 108 4.51 8.44 2.71
CA ILE A 108 3.72 7.40 2.01
C ILE A 108 2.96 8.03 0.84
N ILE A 109 2.18 9.10 1.09
CA ILE A 109 1.38 9.75 0.05
C ILE A 109 2.24 10.47 -0.99
N GLY A 110 3.43 10.91 -0.58
CA GLY A 110 4.42 11.51 -1.46
C GLY A 110 4.85 10.59 -2.59
N GLN A 111 4.86 9.27 -2.38
CA GLN A 111 5.17 8.29 -3.44
C GLN A 111 4.09 8.31 -4.55
N VAL A 112 2.81 8.50 -4.18
CA VAL A 112 1.71 8.66 -5.15
C VAL A 112 1.87 9.96 -5.92
N TRP A 113 2.16 11.05 -5.21
CA TRP A 113 2.40 12.36 -5.82
C TRP A 113 3.56 12.32 -6.82
N LEU A 114 4.67 11.70 -6.44
CA LEU A 114 5.86 11.55 -7.26
C LEU A 114 5.57 10.74 -8.53
N ALA A 115 4.88 9.61 -8.41
CA ALA A 115 4.54 8.76 -9.55
C ALA A 115 3.72 9.53 -10.58
N ILE A 116 2.69 10.27 -10.16
CA ILE A 116 1.84 11.07 -11.05
C ILE A 116 2.66 12.18 -11.72
N ASN A 117 3.49 12.88 -10.94
CA ASN A 117 4.31 13.98 -11.45
C ASN A 117 5.36 13.51 -12.48
N SER A 118 5.90 12.30 -12.31
CA SER A 118 6.91 11.72 -13.21
C SER A 118 6.39 11.43 -14.63
N TYR A 119 5.06 11.44 -14.83
CA TYR A 119 4.41 11.20 -16.13
C TYR A 119 3.63 12.42 -16.61
N ASP A 120 3.89 13.61 -16.10
CA ASP A 120 3.09 14.82 -16.39
C ASP A 120 1.57 14.60 -16.22
N GLY A 121 1.21 13.74 -15.27
CA GLY A 121 -0.16 13.26 -15.07
C GLY A 121 -1.14 14.30 -14.53
N TRP A 122 -0.63 15.48 -14.18
CA TRP A 122 -1.43 16.63 -13.77
C TRP A 122 -2.05 17.42 -14.94
N GLN A 123 -1.73 17.05 -16.19
CA GLN A 123 -2.25 17.75 -17.36
C GLN A 123 -3.74 17.42 -17.58
N ALA A 124 -4.54 18.47 -17.73
CA ALA A 124 -5.96 18.32 -18.04
C ALA A 124 -6.19 17.51 -19.31
N GLY A 125 -7.13 16.56 -19.26
CA GLY A 125 -7.51 15.71 -20.40
C GLY A 125 -6.68 14.44 -20.58
N LYS A 126 -5.62 14.22 -19.82
CA LYS A 126 -4.93 12.92 -19.74
C LYS A 126 -5.65 12.02 -18.73
N GLY A 127 -5.71 10.72 -19.04
CA GLY A 127 -6.19 9.70 -18.10
C GLY A 127 -5.38 9.67 -16.81
N ARG A 128 -5.86 8.96 -15.79
CA ARG A 128 -5.13 8.81 -14.51
C ARG A 128 -3.86 8.00 -14.74
N VAL A 129 -2.71 8.56 -14.37
CA VAL A 129 -1.42 7.84 -14.38
C VAL A 129 -1.42 6.68 -13.37
N VAL A 130 -1.96 6.92 -12.17
CA VAL A 130 -2.11 5.89 -11.13
C VAL A 130 -3.58 5.55 -11.02
N THR A 131 -3.94 4.30 -11.32
CA THR A 131 -5.32 3.81 -11.23
C THR A 131 -5.57 2.97 -9.98
N ASN A 132 -4.52 2.34 -9.46
CA ASN A 132 -4.55 1.48 -8.27
C ASN A 132 -3.31 1.76 -7.42
N VAL A 133 -3.46 1.63 -6.10
CA VAL A 133 -2.33 1.68 -5.16
C VAL A 133 -2.34 0.41 -4.31
N VAL A 134 -1.17 -0.21 -4.14
CA VAL A 134 -0.99 -1.38 -3.28
C VAL A 134 0.11 -1.12 -2.25
N MET A 135 -0.18 -1.38 -0.98
CA MET A 135 0.78 -1.27 0.13
C MET A 135 1.59 -2.56 0.22
N MET A 136 2.44 -2.82 -0.81
CA MET A 136 3.19 -4.06 -1.00
C MET A 136 4.69 -3.79 -1.21
N GLY A 137 5.14 -2.58 -0.92
CA GLY A 137 6.55 -2.18 -0.98
C GLY A 137 7.30 -2.59 0.28
N MET A 138 8.21 -1.73 0.73
CA MET A 138 9.00 -1.99 1.93
C MET A 138 8.18 -1.78 3.20
N GLY A 139 8.32 -2.74 4.15
CA GLY A 139 7.68 -2.69 5.47
C GLY A 139 6.40 -3.53 5.58
N GLU A 140 5.92 -3.67 6.82
CA GLU A 140 4.61 -4.23 7.15
C GLU A 140 3.64 -3.07 7.44
N PRO A 141 2.64 -2.83 6.58
CA PRO A 141 1.76 -1.66 6.74
C PRO A 141 1.03 -1.61 8.08
N LEU A 142 0.62 -2.76 8.62
CA LEU A 142 -0.11 -2.81 9.89
C LEU A 142 0.76 -2.55 11.13
N LEU A 143 2.10 -2.54 10.99
CA LEU A 143 2.99 -2.07 12.05
C LEU A 143 3.15 -0.54 12.05
N ASN A 144 2.88 0.13 10.91
CA ASN A 144 2.81 1.59 10.78
C ASN A 144 1.36 2.07 10.63
N PHE A 145 0.49 1.58 11.48
CA PHE A 145 -0.97 1.61 11.32
C PHE A 145 -1.54 3.01 11.07
N ASP A 146 -1.28 3.96 11.95
CA ASP A 146 -1.95 5.27 11.91
C ASP A 146 -1.51 6.11 10.69
N ASN A 147 -0.24 6.06 10.29
CA ASN A 147 0.25 6.72 9.09
C ASN A 147 -0.29 6.07 7.81
N VAL A 148 -0.38 4.73 7.80
CA VAL A 148 -0.93 3.97 6.66
C VAL A 148 -2.41 4.27 6.48
N VAL A 149 -3.23 4.23 7.55
CA VAL A 149 -4.66 4.57 7.48
C VAL A 149 -4.84 6.00 6.98
N SER A 150 -4.11 6.97 7.56
CA SER A 150 -4.18 8.38 7.13
C SER A 150 -3.81 8.56 5.66
N SER A 151 -2.80 7.83 5.15
CA SER A 151 -2.42 7.91 3.75
C SER A 151 -3.44 7.25 2.82
N MET A 152 -4.08 6.14 3.23
CA MET A 152 -5.16 5.51 2.46
C MET A 152 -6.40 6.40 2.39
N ASP A 153 -6.74 7.09 3.48
CA ASP A 153 -7.82 8.08 3.49
C ASP A 153 -7.55 9.19 2.47
N LEU A 154 -6.31 9.73 2.41
CA LEU A 154 -5.92 10.70 1.40
C LEU A 154 -5.98 10.14 -0.03
N MET A 155 -5.62 8.86 -0.25
CA MET A 155 -5.75 8.22 -1.55
C MET A 155 -7.21 8.15 -2.01
N CYS A 156 -8.14 7.99 -1.07
CA CYS A 156 -9.59 7.87 -1.35
C CYS A 156 -10.33 9.22 -1.32
N ASP A 157 -9.76 10.27 -0.71
CA ASP A 157 -10.40 11.58 -0.56
C ASP A 157 -10.57 12.26 -1.92
N ASP A 158 -11.78 12.72 -2.24
CA ASP A 158 -12.12 13.44 -3.47
C ASP A 158 -11.40 14.80 -3.59
N LEU A 159 -10.92 15.35 -2.48
CA LEU A 159 -10.09 16.57 -2.47
C LEU A 159 -8.61 16.28 -2.74
N ALA A 160 -8.21 15.00 -2.74
CA ALA A 160 -6.86 14.55 -3.00
C ALA A 160 -6.81 13.69 -4.27
N TYR A 161 -6.81 12.36 -4.18
CA TYR A 161 -6.64 11.51 -5.36
C TYR A 161 -7.95 10.86 -5.84
N GLY A 162 -8.99 10.78 -5.00
CA GLY A 162 -10.31 10.26 -5.35
C GLY A 162 -10.28 8.83 -5.89
N LEU A 163 -9.38 7.98 -5.38
CA LEU A 163 -9.35 6.58 -5.73
C LEU A 163 -10.52 5.87 -5.03
N SER A 164 -11.19 4.99 -5.76
CA SER A 164 -12.16 4.10 -5.12
C SER A 164 -11.45 3.20 -4.11
N LYS A 165 -12.08 2.93 -2.97
CA LYS A 165 -11.58 2.01 -1.94
C LYS A 165 -11.23 0.62 -2.46
N ARG A 166 -11.85 0.16 -3.56
CA ARG A 166 -11.49 -1.07 -4.29
C ARG A 166 -10.18 -0.98 -5.06
N LYS A 167 -9.68 0.25 -5.26
CA LYS A 167 -8.44 0.54 -6.00
C LYS A 167 -7.24 0.79 -5.07
N VAL A 168 -7.47 0.79 -3.77
CA VAL A 168 -6.45 0.85 -2.74
C VAL A 168 -6.44 -0.49 -2.02
N THR A 169 -5.29 -1.17 -2.00
CA THR A 169 -5.12 -2.48 -1.37
C THR A 169 -4.08 -2.39 -0.25
N LEU A 170 -4.49 -2.78 0.96
CA LEU A 170 -3.56 -3.04 2.05
C LEU A 170 -3.16 -4.52 2.00
N SER A 171 -1.85 -4.80 1.97
CA SER A 171 -1.32 -6.15 2.14
C SER A 171 -0.72 -6.32 3.53
N THR A 172 -0.88 -7.48 4.13
CA THR A 172 -0.29 -7.78 5.45
C THR A 172 0.21 -9.21 5.53
N SER A 173 1.31 -9.38 6.27
CA SER A 173 1.79 -10.70 6.65
C SER A 173 1.05 -11.28 7.87
N GLY A 174 0.11 -10.54 8.46
CA GLY A 174 -0.78 -11.06 9.51
C GLY A 174 -0.55 -10.50 10.90
N VAL A 175 -0.47 -9.19 11.05
CA VAL A 175 -0.51 -8.51 12.36
C VAL A 175 -1.97 -8.45 12.83
N VAL A 176 -2.48 -9.58 13.35
CA VAL A 176 -3.91 -9.80 13.64
C VAL A 176 -4.56 -8.69 14.46
N PRO A 177 -4.02 -8.21 15.60
CA PRO A 177 -4.71 -7.15 16.34
C PRO A 177 -4.86 -5.83 15.58
N ALA A 178 -3.94 -5.53 14.68
CA ALA A 178 -4.03 -4.35 13.84
C ALA A 178 -5.00 -4.56 12.66
N LEU A 179 -5.10 -5.78 12.15
CA LEU A 179 -6.10 -6.15 11.14
C LEU A 179 -7.52 -6.07 11.71
N ASP A 180 -7.73 -6.54 12.94
CA ASP A 180 -9.02 -6.42 13.63
C ASP A 180 -9.41 -4.94 13.80
N ARG A 181 -8.47 -4.09 14.22
CA ARG A 181 -8.67 -2.63 14.31
C ARG A 181 -8.97 -2.00 12.93
N LEU A 182 -8.33 -2.48 11.85
CA LEU A 182 -8.57 -1.97 10.50
C LEU A 182 -10.01 -2.22 10.04
N ALA A 183 -10.63 -3.33 10.44
CA ALA A 183 -12.01 -3.67 10.09
C ALA A 183 -13.03 -2.62 10.57
N GLU A 184 -12.70 -1.87 11.63
CA GLU A 184 -13.54 -0.81 12.17
C GLU A 184 -13.36 0.54 11.48
N LEU A 185 -12.20 0.76 10.84
CA LEU A 185 -11.77 2.08 10.36
C LEU A 185 -11.72 2.21 8.84
N SER A 186 -11.58 1.12 8.12
CA SER A 186 -11.36 1.17 6.67
C SER A 186 -12.03 0.00 5.96
N ASP A 187 -12.44 0.24 4.71
CA ASP A 187 -13.03 -0.76 3.82
C ASP A 187 -12.29 -0.83 2.47
N VAL A 188 -10.97 -0.60 2.46
CA VAL A 188 -10.10 -0.81 1.30
C VAL A 188 -9.99 -2.29 0.95
N SER A 189 -9.42 -2.64 -0.19
CA SER A 189 -9.15 -4.04 -0.52
C SER A 189 -8.08 -4.62 0.40
N LEU A 190 -8.24 -5.88 0.78
CA LEU A 190 -7.29 -6.60 1.64
C LEU A 190 -6.57 -7.68 0.85
N ALA A 191 -5.25 -7.75 1.01
CA ALA A 191 -4.42 -8.86 0.60
C ALA A 191 -3.72 -9.47 1.82
N VAL A 192 -3.57 -10.79 1.83
CA VAL A 192 -2.88 -11.53 2.88
C VAL A 192 -1.70 -12.27 2.27
N SER A 193 -0.51 -11.92 2.70
CA SER A 193 0.74 -12.61 2.37
C SER A 193 0.82 -13.92 3.15
N LEU A 194 0.17 -14.98 2.62
CA LEU A 194 0.08 -16.28 3.26
C LEU A 194 1.35 -17.10 3.06
N HIS A 195 1.77 -17.30 1.82
CA HIS A 195 3.01 -17.93 1.36
C HIS A 195 3.26 -19.37 1.81
N ALA A 196 2.36 -19.98 2.59
CA ALA A 196 2.48 -21.34 3.05
C ALA A 196 1.11 -22.00 3.22
N PRO A 197 0.99 -23.32 3.00
CA PRO A 197 -0.27 -24.03 3.14
C PRO A 197 -0.56 -24.45 4.59
N ASN A 198 0.46 -24.46 5.45
CA ASN A 198 0.36 -24.89 6.85
C ASN A 198 1.29 -24.09 7.77
N ASP A 199 1.04 -24.17 9.08
CA ASP A 199 1.80 -23.42 10.09
C ASP A 199 3.27 -23.88 10.21
N ALA A 200 3.58 -25.13 9.92
CA ALA A 200 4.94 -25.64 9.99
C ALA A 200 5.86 -24.88 9.03
N ILE A 201 5.49 -24.82 7.75
CA ILE A 201 6.22 -24.07 6.72
C ILE A 201 6.15 -22.56 6.99
N ARG A 202 4.95 -22.06 7.33
CA ARG A 202 4.77 -20.62 7.54
C ARG A 202 5.60 -20.08 8.71
N ASN A 203 5.76 -20.86 9.78
CA ASN A 203 6.60 -20.48 10.93
C ASN A 203 8.08 -20.28 10.55
N GLU A 204 8.54 -20.93 9.50
CA GLU A 204 9.92 -20.81 9.03
C GLU A 204 10.09 -19.62 8.08
N ILE A 205 9.18 -19.46 7.11
CA ILE A 205 9.34 -18.46 6.06
C ILE A 205 8.69 -17.11 6.35
N VAL A 206 7.66 -17.07 7.22
CA VAL A 206 6.95 -15.86 7.69
C VAL A 206 6.85 -15.90 9.21
N PRO A 207 7.90 -15.49 9.95
CA PRO A 207 8.05 -15.75 11.40
C PRO A 207 6.93 -15.21 12.30
N ILE A 208 6.20 -14.18 11.88
CA ILE A 208 5.05 -13.65 12.64
C ILE A 208 3.95 -14.69 12.83
N ASN A 209 3.92 -15.75 12.02
CA ASN A 209 2.97 -16.85 12.13
C ASN A 209 3.05 -17.56 13.50
N ARG A 210 4.22 -17.60 14.13
CA ARG A 210 4.39 -18.16 15.48
C ARG A 210 3.53 -17.46 16.52
N ARG A 211 3.25 -16.16 16.29
CA ARG A 211 2.38 -15.35 17.16
C ARG A 211 0.93 -15.39 16.72
N TYR A 212 0.71 -15.42 15.41
CA TYR A 212 -0.60 -15.42 14.80
C TYR A 212 -0.68 -16.52 13.74
N PRO A 213 -1.05 -17.78 14.15
CA PRO A 213 -1.18 -18.92 13.23
C PRO A 213 -2.19 -18.67 12.11
N ILE A 214 -2.09 -19.44 11.03
CA ILE A 214 -2.92 -19.32 9.82
C ILE A 214 -4.41 -19.24 10.17
N ALA A 215 -4.93 -20.12 11.02
CA ALA A 215 -6.34 -20.13 11.39
C ALA A 215 -6.77 -18.78 11.97
N LYS A 216 -5.98 -18.21 12.91
CA LYS A 216 -6.29 -16.92 13.52
C LYS A 216 -6.22 -15.78 12.53
N LEU A 217 -5.26 -15.81 11.59
CA LEU A 217 -5.13 -14.81 10.53
C LEU A 217 -6.34 -14.86 9.58
N LEU A 218 -6.76 -16.06 9.17
CA LEU A 218 -7.91 -16.24 8.29
C LEU A 218 -9.23 -15.83 8.96
N ASP A 219 -9.40 -16.12 10.26
CA ASP A 219 -10.57 -15.66 11.01
C ASP A 219 -10.64 -14.12 11.06
N SER A 220 -9.52 -13.45 11.30
CA SER A 220 -9.44 -11.99 11.28
C SER A 220 -9.70 -11.42 9.87
N ALA A 221 -9.12 -12.04 8.83
CA ALA A 221 -9.36 -11.63 7.44
C ALA A 221 -10.84 -11.83 7.03
N ARG A 222 -11.48 -12.90 7.50
CA ARG A 222 -12.92 -13.13 7.31
C ARG A 222 -13.75 -12.07 8.02
N ALA A 223 -13.45 -11.78 9.29
CA ALA A 223 -14.11 -10.73 10.06
C ALA A 223 -14.00 -9.36 9.36
N TYR A 224 -12.81 -9.06 8.77
CA TYR A 224 -12.60 -7.85 7.96
C TYR A 224 -13.59 -7.78 6.78
N ILE A 225 -13.77 -8.86 6.02
CA ILE A 225 -14.69 -8.91 4.88
C ILE A 225 -16.16 -8.84 5.34
N ASP A 226 -16.50 -9.52 6.43
CA ASP A 226 -17.88 -9.54 6.95
C ASP A 226 -18.31 -8.16 7.48
N ALA A 227 -17.38 -7.36 7.96
CA ALA A 227 -17.61 -5.97 8.35
C ALA A 227 -17.85 -5.03 7.17
N GLN A 228 -17.48 -5.44 5.94
CA GLN A 228 -17.62 -4.59 4.75
C GLN A 228 -19.10 -4.44 4.33
N THR A 229 -19.46 -3.24 3.89
CA THR A 229 -20.79 -2.96 3.33
C THR A 229 -21.01 -3.62 1.96
N ASP A 230 -19.93 -3.80 1.21
CA ASP A 230 -19.93 -4.42 -0.12
C ASP A 230 -19.70 -5.93 -0.02
N ARG A 231 -20.76 -6.70 -0.10
CA ARG A 231 -20.76 -8.17 0.00
C ARG A 231 -20.00 -8.89 -1.14
N LYS A 232 -19.55 -8.18 -2.17
CA LYS A 232 -18.76 -8.75 -3.28
C LYS A 232 -17.24 -8.64 -3.03
N ARG A 233 -16.84 -8.14 -1.88
CA ARG A 233 -15.43 -8.07 -1.49
C ARG A 233 -14.86 -9.45 -1.23
N VAL A 234 -13.60 -9.61 -1.61
CA VAL A 234 -12.82 -10.82 -1.39
C VAL A 234 -11.46 -10.44 -0.83
N VAL A 235 -10.85 -11.35 -0.10
CA VAL A 235 -9.44 -11.24 0.30
C VAL A 235 -8.58 -11.82 -0.82
N THR A 236 -7.55 -11.09 -1.23
CA THR A 236 -6.51 -11.63 -2.12
C THR A 236 -5.51 -12.41 -1.28
N ILE A 237 -5.30 -13.67 -1.59
CA ILE A 237 -4.25 -14.49 -0.97
C ILE A 237 -3.02 -14.48 -1.86
N GLU A 238 -1.88 -14.06 -1.30
CA GLU A 238 -0.59 -14.06 -1.98
C GLU A 238 0.22 -15.28 -1.57
N TYR A 239 0.80 -15.96 -2.57
CA TYR A 239 1.60 -17.15 -2.37
C TYR A 239 2.83 -17.13 -3.26
N THR A 240 3.99 -16.91 -2.67
CA THR A 240 5.28 -16.99 -3.37
C THR A 240 5.76 -18.44 -3.38
N LEU A 241 5.93 -19.04 -4.56
CA LEU A 241 6.49 -20.37 -4.69
C LEU A 241 8.00 -20.33 -4.45
N LEU A 242 8.44 -21.10 -3.48
CA LEU A 242 9.84 -21.27 -3.09
C LEU A 242 10.27 -22.72 -3.35
N ALA A 243 11.22 -22.88 -4.28
CA ALA A 243 11.67 -24.21 -4.72
C ALA A 243 12.15 -25.08 -3.56
N GLY A 244 11.58 -26.27 -3.44
CA GLY A 244 11.89 -27.24 -2.39
C GLY A 244 11.35 -26.89 -1.00
N VAL A 245 10.55 -25.83 -0.84
CA VAL A 245 10.01 -25.40 0.45
C VAL A 245 8.49 -25.54 0.49
N ASN A 246 7.78 -24.87 -0.42
CA ASN A 246 6.32 -24.78 -0.41
C ASN A 246 5.68 -25.05 -1.79
N ASP A 247 6.41 -25.71 -2.69
CA ASP A 247 6.08 -25.93 -4.10
C ASP A 247 5.66 -27.38 -4.45
N GLN A 248 5.43 -28.23 -3.43
CA GLN A 248 5.02 -29.62 -3.65
C GLN A 248 3.52 -29.69 -3.98
N VAL A 249 3.10 -30.77 -4.68
CA VAL A 249 1.70 -31.00 -5.04
C VAL A 249 0.81 -31.09 -3.79
N GLU A 250 1.31 -31.71 -2.73
CA GLU A 250 0.63 -31.83 -1.44
C GLU A 250 0.31 -30.45 -0.84
N HIS A 251 1.24 -29.49 -0.99
CA HIS A 251 1.04 -28.11 -0.54
C HIS A 251 -0.10 -27.41 -1.30
N ALA A 252 -0.26 -27.70 -2.60
CA ALA A 252 -1.38 -27.18 -3.37
C ALA A 252 -2.73 -27.77 -2.90
N HIS A 253 -2.75 -29.05 -2.53
CA HIS A 253 -3.95 -29.68 -1.94
C HIS A 253 -4.29 -29.05 -0.58
N GLU A 254 -3.33 -28.89 0.32
CA GLU A 254 -3.54 -28.25 1.62
C GLU A 254 -4.06 -26.79 1.46
N LEU A 255 -3.46 -26.01 0.54
CA LEU A 255 -3.91 -24.66 0.22
C LEU A 255 -5.34 -24.63 -0.32
N SER A 256 -5.71 -25.63 -1.15
CA SER A 256 -7.09 -25.77 -1.65
C SER A 256 -8.10 -25.98 -0.52
N LEU A 257 -7.75 -26.73 0.52
CA LEU A 257 -8.63 -26.97 1.67
C LEU A 257 -8.88 -25.68 2.48
N ILE A 258 -7.94 -24.77 2.55
CA ILE A 258 -8.14 -23.45 3.15
C ILE A 258 -9.28 -22.69 2.44
N HIS A 259 -9.36 -22.77 1.11
CA HIS A 259 -10.43 -22.14 0.33
C HIS A 259 -11.77 -22.86 0.42
N ILE A 260 -11.76 -24.22 0.52
CA ILE A 260 -12.98 -25.05 0.52
C ILE A 260 -13.65 -25.05 1.91
N SER A 261 -12.91 -24.88 2.99
CA SER A 261 -13.47 -24.76 4.34
C SER A 261 -14.23 -23.46 4.57
N GLU A 262 -14.15 -22.51 3.64
CA GLU A 262 -15.09 -21.39 3.63
C GLU A 262 -16.46 -21.89 3.18
N PRO A 263 -17.54 -21.64 3.98
CA PRO A 263 -18.87 -21.93 3.50
C PRO A 263 -19.09 -21.11 2.24
N THR A 264 -19.19 -21.81 1.09
CA THR A 264 -19.64 -21.20 -0.16
C THR A 264 -20.95 -20.49 0.16
N ARG A 265 -20.93 -19.14 0.20
CA ARG A 265 -22.17 -18.38 0.28
C ARG A 265 -23.03 -18.84 -0.89
N PRO A 266 -24.27 -19.34 -0.66
CA PRO A 266 -25.13 -19.69 -1.77
C PRO A 266 -25.25 -18.48 -2.68
N LEU A 267 -24.97 -18.69 -3.96
CA LEU A 267 -25.26 -17.71 -5.01
C LEU A 267 -26.79 -17.68 -5.17
N TYR A 268 -27.45 -16.77 -4.44
CA TYR A 268 -28.84 -16.42 -4.68
C TYR A 268 -28.91 -15.02 -5.31
#